data_be534d8984ceed5f5818134357bd1b5a
#
_entry.id   be534d8984ceed5f5818134357bd1b5a
#
_cell.length_a   1.000
_cell.length_b   1.000
_cell.length_c   1.000
_cell.angle_alpha   90.00
_cell.angle_beta   90.00
_cell.angle_gamma   90.00
#
_symmetry.space_group_name_H-M   'P 1'
#
loop_
_entity.id
_entity.type
_entity.pdbx_description
1 polymer ?
#
loop_
_entity_poly.entity_id
_entity_poly.type
_entity_poly.pdbx_seq_one_letter_code
_entity_poly.pdbx_strand_id
1 'polypeptide(L)'
;MMRQKLFDKIYGCLLGVAAGDAMGMPSSLLPADEIQRLFPEGIDSFLPAPPGHMIHDQMVAGEITDDTQQTLLLADLFLETGSFTAEGVARKLIAWADRINAFDGLYLGPSSMRALKLIKDGADISKTGLIGDTNGASMRISPVGLAHPGDLEAVVTDTAEVCKPTHNTNIAIAGAAGVASFIATALACDNLEECVDAYFYGVKAGMQRGGKWTGASIQHRTEWALKLVRSGKTEKDIWSNLYNYIGTGVATSEAVPTSLALVVMYAGDPWQVIRAAANIGGDCDTIGAIAGSMAGAFAGADGFPEHVAPKIEEVNHLGLEQYANRFVEKLVLADD
;
A
#
# COMPACT_ATOMS: atom_id res chain seq x y z
N MET A 1 15.53 9.28 22.31
CA MET A 1 15.63 9.90 20.96
C MET A 1 15.41 8.85 19.86
N MET A 2 16.14 7.75 19.82
CA MET A 2 15.97 6.68 18.80
C MET A 2 14.58 6.04 18.84
N ARG A 3 14.05 5.66 20.01
CA ARG A 3 12.70 5.07 20.17
C ARG A 3 11.58 6.01 19.70
N GLN A 4 11.69 7.33 19.98
CA GLN A 4 10.68 8.30 19.56
C GLN A 4 10.67 8.48 18.03
N LYS A 5 11.86 8.52 17.40
CA LYS A 5 11.97 8.60 15.95
C LYS A 5 11.40 7.35 15.26
N LEU A 6 11.68 6.16 15.82
CA LEU A 6 11.11 4.91 15.31
C LEU A 6 9.59 4.91 15.43
N PHE A 7 9.05 5.34 16.59
CA PHE A 7 7.61 5.50 16.78
C PHE A 7 7.01 6.43 15.73
N ASP A 8 7.58 7.62 15.54
CA ASP A 8 7.08 8.62 14.60
C ASP A 8 7.02 8.06 13.15
N LYS A 9 8.07 7.36 12.71
CA LYS A 9 8.12 6.75 11.38
C LYS A 9 7.13 5.59 11.22
N ILE A 10 6.97 4.74 12.23
CA ILE A 10 5.98 3.64 12.21
C ILE A 10 4.57 4.23 12.19
N TYR A 11 4.30 5.21 13.05
CA TYR A 11 3.01 5.90 13.07
C TYR A 11 2.73 6.62 11.76
N GLY A 12 3.74 7.32 11.21
CA GLY A 12 3.66 7.98 9.91
C GLY A 12 3.34 7.00 8.76
N CYS A 13 3.95 5.81 8.77
CA CYS A 13 3.64 4.76 7.80
C CYS A 13 2.18 4.32 7.87
N LEU A 14 1.68 3.98 9.05
CA LEU A 14 0.30 3.52 9.25
C LEU A 14 -0.71 4.64 8.96
N LEU A 15 -0.42 5.86 9.38
CA LEU A 15 -1.22 7.03 9.05
C LEU A 15 -1.22 7.29 7.54
N GLY A 16 -0.07 7.10 6.88
CA GLY A 16 0.07 7.23 5.44
C GLY A 16 -0.77 6.24 4.65
N VAL A 17 -0.85 4.98 5.11
CA VAL A 17 -1.80 4.00 4.55
C VAL A 17 -3.23 4.52 4.67
N ALA A 18 -3.68 4.84 5.88
CA ALA A 18 -5.06 5.19 6.14
C ALA A 18 -5.47 6.53 5.50
N ALA A 19 -4.59 7.53 5.52
CA ALA A 19 -4.84 8.82 4.90
C ALA A 19 -4.82 8.74 3.37
N GLY A 20 -3.92 7.92 2.80
CA GLY A 20 -3.82 7.72 1.35
C GLY A 20 -5.04 6.98 0.80
N ASP A 21 -5.45 5.92 1.46
CA ASP A 21 -6.67 5.16 1.22
C ASP A 21 -7.91 6.09 1.26
N ALA A 22 -8.14 6.76 2.38
CA ALA A 22 -9.29 7.65 2.57
C ALA A 22 -9.30 8.88 1.63
N MET A 23 -8.12 9.39 1.23
CA MET A 23 -8.01 10.50 0.27
C MET A 23 -8.33 10.04 -1.15
N GLY A 24 -7.90 8.83 -1.53
CA GLY A 24 -8.13 8.24 -2.85
C GLY A 24 -9.52 7.63 -3.04
N MET A 25 -10.19 7.24 -1.95
CA MET A 25 -11.49 6.56 -1.96
C MET A 25 -12.55 7.25 -2.84
N PRO A 26 -12.77 8.57 -2.80
CA PRO A 26 -13.83 9.21 -3.59
C PRO A 26 -13.55 9.19 -5.10
N SER A 27 -12.32 8.99 -5.52
CA SER A 27 -11.91 8.97 -6.93
C SER A 27 -11.46 7.58 -7.43
N SER A 28 -11.50 6.57 -6.57
CA SER A 28 -11.06 5.21 -6.92
C SER A 28 -11.81 4.65 -8.12
N LEU A 29 -11.06 4.04 -9.03
CA LEU A 29 -11.51 3.47 -10.30
C LEU A 29 -12.21 4.47 -11.26
N LEU A 30 -12.09 5.76 -11.02
CA LEU A 30 -12.55 6.78 -11.96
C LEU A 30 -11.44 7.13 -12.99
N PRO A 31 -11.78 7.35 -14.27
CA PRO A 31 -10.85 7.94 -15.23
C PRO A 31 -10.45 9.36 -14.81
N ALA A 32 -9.26 9.80 -15.22
CA ALA A 32 -8.74 11.11 -14.84
C ALA A 32 -9.61 12.30 -15.30
N ASP A 33 -10.26 12.19 -16.45
CA ASP A 33 -11.21 13.21 -16.97
C ASP A 33 -12.50 13.25 -16.17
N GLU A 34 -12.98 12.12 -15.67
CA GLU A 34 -14.15 12.03 -14.81
C GLU A 34 -13.87 12.63 -13.43
N ILE A 35 -12.66 12.40 -12.87
CA ILE A 35 -12.22 13.05 -11.63
C ILE A 35 -12.23 14.57 -11.80
N GLN A 36 -11.67 15.08 -12.91
CA GLN A 36 -11.68 16.52 -13.18
C GLN A 36 -13.09 17.08 -13.34
N ARG A 37 -14.04 16.29 -13.87
CA ARG A 37 -15.45 16.67 -14.00
C ARG A 37 -16.17 16.73 -12.66
N LEU A 38 -15.95 15.74 -11.80
CA LEU A 38 -16.61 15.64 -10.49
C LEU A 38 -15.97 16.55 -9.44
N PHE A 39 -14.65 16.74 -9.52
CA PHE A 39 -13.85 17.52 -8.59
C PHE A 39 -13.05 18.61 -9.37
N PRO A 40 -13.71 19.66 -9.89
CA PRO A 40 -13.06 20.65 -10.78
C PRO A 40 -11.93 21.42 -10.10
N GLU A 41 -11.98 21.60 -8.77
CA GLU A 41 -10.90 22.22 -7.97
C GLU A 41 -9.81 21.22 -7.57
N GLY A 42 -9.98 19.95 -7.94
CA GLY A 42 -9.15 18.84 -7.48
C GLY A 42 -9.53 18.35 -6.07
N ILE A 43 -8.92 17.23 -5.68
CA ILE A 43 -9.08 16.65 -4.33
C ILE A 43 -7.87 17.08 -3.51
N ASP A 44 -8.07 17.96 -2.53
CA ASP A 44 -7.03 18.49 -1.63
C ASP A 44 -7.35 18.30 -0.15
N SER A 45 -8.48 17.64 0.14
CA SER A 45 -8.96 17.29 1.47
C SER A 45 -9.78 15.99 1.39
N PHE A 46 -10.09 15.39 2.54
CA PHE A 46 -10.97 14.22 2.55
C PHE A 46 -12.38 14.60 2.10
N LEU A 47 -12.88 13.92 1.08
CA LEU A 47 -14.21 14.10 0.52
C LEU A 47 -15.02 12.80 0.62
N PRO A 48 -16.38 12.89 0.66
CA PRO A 48 -17.20 11.69 0.55
C PRO A 48 -17.16 11.13 -0.88
N ALA A 49 -17.46 9.85 -1.01
CA ALA A 49 -17.68 9.26 -2.33
C ALA A 49 -18.82 9.99 -3.07
N PRO A 50 -18.68 10.25 -4.38
CA PRO A 50 -19.76 10.83 -5.16
C PRO A 50 -20.96 9.88 -5.22
N PRO A 51 -22.22 10.39 -5.22
CA PRO A 51 -23.39 9.55 -5.29
C PRO A 51 -23.38 8.63 -6.51
N GLY A 52 -23.62 7.34 -6.30
CA GLY A 52 -23.59 6.32 -7.33
C GLY A 52 -22.18 5.83 -7.67
N HIS A 53 -21.20 6.09 -6.84
CA HIS A 53 -19.85 5.53 -7.00
C HIS A 53 -19.93 3.99 -7.01
N MET A 54 -19.26 3.36 -7.99
CA MET A 54 -19.43 1.94 -8.30
C MET A 54 -19.13 1.01 -7.11
N ILE A 55 -18.15 1.36 -6.27
CA ILE A 55 -17.70 0.54 -5.12
C ILE A 55 -17.99 1.23 -3.80
N HIS A 56 -17.77 2.55 -3.71
CA HIS A 56 -17.71 3.30 -2.45
C HIS A 56 -18.96 4.18 -2.21
N ASP A 57 -20.09 3.90 -2.91
CA ASP A 57 -21.31 4.69 -2.73
C ASP A 57 -21.68 4.81 -1.25
N GLN A 58 -22.04 6.04 -0.82
CA GLN A 58 -22.39 6.42 0.55
C GLN A 58 -21.23 6.46 1.57
N MET A 59 -19.99 6.17 1.19
CA MET A 59 -18.85 6.35 2.10
C MET A 59 -18.63 7.84 2.40
N VAL A 60 -18.31 8.12 3.66
CA VAL A 60 -18.15 9.49 4.15
C VAL A 60 -16.72 9.98 4.02
N ALA A 61 -16.52 11.31 4.15
CA ALA A 61 -15.20 11.94 4.06
C ALA A 61 -14.24 11.41 5.15
N GLY A 62 -13.13 10.84 4.75
CA GLY A 62 -12.12 10.26 5.65
C GLY A 62 -12.35 8.78 5.99
N GLU A 63 -13.36 8.13 5.43
CA GLU A 63 -13.58 6.69 5.61
C GLU A 63 -12.58 5.87 4.80
N ILE A 64 -12.03 4.83 5.43
CA ILE A 64 -11.04 3.92 4.84
C ILE A 64 -11.71 2.72 4.15
N THR A 65 -10.97 2.09 3.23
CA THR A 65 -11.42 0.90 2.50
C THR A 65 -10.73 -0.39 2.99
N ASP A 66 -10.70 -1.41 2.17
CA ASP A 66 -10.05 -2.68 2.46
C ASP A 66 -8.51 -2.57 2.49
N ASP A 67 -7.91 -1.57 1.88
CA ASP A 67 -6.47 -1.30 1.92
C ASP A 67 -5.95 -1.15 3.36
N THR A 68 -6.55 -0.25 4.11
CA THR A 68 -6.21 -0.03 5.51
C THR A 68 -6.64 -1.18 6.39
N GLN A 69 -7.86 -1.71 6.17
CA GLN A 69 -8.37 -2.82 6.97
C GLN A 69 -7.47 -4.05 6.86
N GLN A 70 -7.05 -4.44 5.64
CA GLN A 70 -6.17 -5.59 5.44
C GLN A 70 -4.73 -5.32 5.92
N THR A 71 -4.25 -4.09 5.85
CA THR A 71 -2.98 -3.68 6.47
C THR A 71 -2.99 -3.96 7.98
N LEU A 72 -4.04 -3.52 8.68
CA LEU A 72 -4.16 -3.74 10.13
C LEU A 72 -4.33 -5.23 10.50
N LEU A 73 -4.94 -6.05 9.64
CA LEU A 73 -4.96 -7.51 9.85
C LEU A 73 -3.57 -8.13 9.83
N LEU A 74 -2.67 -7.67 8.96
CA LEU A 74 -1.29 -8.13 8.94
C LEU A 74 -0.49 -7.58 10.12
N ALA A 75 -0.73 -6.33 10.52
CA ALA A 75 -0.16 -5.78 11.74
C ALA A 75 -0.56 -6.61 12.97
N ASP A 76 -1.84 -6.94 13.11
CA ASP A 76 -2.34 -7.82 14.17
C ASP A 76 -1.67 -9.20 14.14
N LEU A 77 -1.56 -9.81 12.96
CA LEU A 77 -0.91 -11.12 12.82
C LEU A 77 0.52 -11.08 13.37
N PHE A 78 1.32 -10.09 12.96
CA PHE A 78 2.69 -9.95 13.45
C PHE A 78 2.75 -9.63 14.95
N LEU A 79 1.93 -8.71 15.44
CA LEU A 79 1.92 -8.31 16.84
C LEU A 79 1.49 -9.47 17.78
N GLU A 80 0.58 -10.32 17.32
CA GLU A 80 0.11 -11.50 18.06
C GLU A 80 1.13 -12.64 18.05
N THR A 81 1.74 -12.94 16.88
CA THR A 81 2.51 -14.17 16.67
C THR A 81 4.02 -13.97 16.55
N GLY A 82 4.46 -12.77 16.20
CA GLY A 82 5.86 -12.45 15.90
C GLY A 82 6.34 -12.87 14.52
N SER A 83 5.42 -13.31 13.62
CA SER A 83 5.78 -13.82 12.30
C SER A 83 4.65 -13.67 11.30
N PHE A 84 5.00 -13.75 10.01
CA PHE A 84 4.04 -13.82 8.90
C PHE A 84 4.06 -15.23 8.31
N THR A 85 2.96 -15.97 8.46
CA THR A 85 2.79 -17.27 7.82
C THR A 85 1.65 -17.24 6.83
N ALA A 86 1.77 -17.96 5.72
CA ALA A 86 0.72 -18.02 4.69
C ALA A 86 -0.63 -18.43 5.27
N GLU A 87 -0.64 -19.41 6.19
CA GLU A 87 -1.84 -19.88 6.88
C GLU A 87 -2.43 -18.80 7.81
N GLY A 88 -1.58 -18.05 8.52
CA GLY A 88 -1.99 -16.93 9.37
C GLY A 88 -2.65 -15.83 8.54
N VAL A 89 -2.03 -15.45 7.43
CA VAL A 89 -2.56 -14.47 6.48
C VAL A 89 -3.91 -14.92 5.90
N ALA A 90 -4.00 -16.15 5.39
CA ALA A 90 -5.23 -16.70 4.85
C ALA A 90 -6.36 -16.69 5.87
N ARG A 91 -6.08 -17.15 7.10
CA ARG A 91 -7.05 -17.17 8.20
C ARG A 91 -7.57 -15.76 8.54
N LYS A 92 -6.68 -14.77 8.68
CA LYS A 92 -7.06 -13.38 8.98
C LYS A 92 -7.92 -12.78 7.86
N LEU A 93 -7.52 -12.96 6.59
CA LEU A 93 -8.26 -12.45 5.43
C LEU A 93 -9.63 -13.09 5.29
N ILE A 94 -9.75 -14.42 5.47
CA ILE A 94 -11.04 -15.11 5.41
C ILE A 94 -11.97 -14.66 6.53
N ALA A 95 -11.46 -14.58 7.78
CA ALA A 95 -12.26 -14.14 8.93
C ALA A 95 -12.78 -12.70 8.75
N TRP A 96 -11.95 -11.81 8.18
CA TRP A 96 -12.36 -10.45 7.84
C TRP A 96 -13.42 -10.44 6.74
N ALA A 97 -13.18 -11.17 5.63
CA ALA A 97 -14.09 -11.22 4.51
C ALA A 97 -15.47 -11.80 4.89
N ASP A 98 -15.51 -12.80 5.76
CA ASP A 98 -16.75 -13.37 6.30
C ASP A 98 -17.48 -12.36 7.20
N ARG A 99 -16.76 -11.61 8.04
CA ARG A 99 -17.34 -10.62 8.96
C ARG A 99 -18.06 -9.49 8.23
N ILE A 100 -17.52 -9.01 7.11
CA ILE A 100 -18.09 -7.90 6.33
C ILE A 100 -18.89 -8.36 5.10
N ASN A 101 -19.11 -9.67 4.94
CA ASN A 101 -19.75 -10.27 3.75
C ASN A 101 -19.07 -9.90 2.43
N ALA A 102 -17.73 -9.75 2.42
CA ALA A 102 -16.97 -9.30 1.25
C ALA A 102 -17.06 -10.27 0.06
N PHE A 103 -17.41 -11.53 0.28
CA PHE A 103 -17.58 -12.53 -0.78
C PHE A 103 -18.81 -12.29 -1.66
N ASP A 104 -19.79 -11.52 -1.20
CA ASP A 104 -21.03 -11.21 -1.92
C ASP A 104 -21.01 -9.78 -2.51
N GLY A 105 -19.94 -9.01 -2.26
CA GLY A 105 -19.78 -7.62 -2.69
C GLY A 105 -18.65 -7.40 -3.68
N LEU A 106 -18.31 -6.11 -3.88
CA LEU A 106 -17.21 -5.65 -4.72
C LEU A 106 -15.96 -5.25 -3.92
N TYR A 107 -15.96 -5.46 -2.60
CA TYR A 107 -14.87 -5.06 -1.70
C TYR A 107 -13.57 -5.84 -1.89
N LEU A 108 -13.64 -7.10 -2.35
CA LEU A 108 -12.46 -7.90 -2.60
C LEU A 108 -12.01 -7.76 -4.04
N GLY A 109 -10.78 -7.38 -4.25
CA GLY A 109 -10.15 -7.43 -5.55
C GLY A 109 -10.14 -8.86 -6.14
N PRO A 110 -10.11 -8.99 -7.49
CA PRO A 110 -10.37 -10.27 -8.17
C PRO A 110 -9.41 -11.39 -7.80
N SER A 111 -8.13 -11.08 -7.54
CA SER A 111 -7.13 -12.08 -7.13
C SER A 111 -7.43 -12.63 -5.74
N SER A 112 -7.73 -11.76 -4.77
CA SER A 112 -8.09 -12.14 -3.40
C SER A 112 -9.40 -12.91 -3.37
N MET A 113 -10.44 -12.41 -4.03
CA MET A 113 -11.77 -13.06 -4.11
C MET A 113 -11.65 -14.52 -4.56
N ARG A 114 -10.97 -14.75 -5.69
CA ARG A 114 -10.79 -16.09 -6.25
C ARG A 114 -10.01 -17.00 -5.30
N ALA A 115 -8.87 -16.52 -4.79
CA ALA A 115 -7.97 -17.33 -3.98
C ALA A 115 -8.59 -17.70 -2.63
N LEU A 116 -9.23 -16.75 -1.95
CA LEU A 116 -9.85 -17.00 -0.65
C LEU A 116 -11.05 -17.96 -0.75
N LYS A 117 -11.85 -17.90 -1.84
CA LYS A 117 -12.89 -18.89 -2.12
C LYS A 117 -12.29 -20.30 -2.27
N LEU A 118 -11.23 -20.44 -3.04
CA LEU A 118 -10.54 -21.73 -3.21
C LEU A 118 -10.00 -22.27 -1.88
N ILE A 119 -9.43 -21.42 -1.03
CA ILE A 119 -8.93 -21.83 0.30
C ILE A 119 -10.08 -22.31 1.20
N LYS A 120 -11.22 -21.60 1.19
CA LYS A 120 -12.42 -22.02 1.94
C LYS A 120 -12.94 -23.39 1.45
N ASP A 121 -12.78 -23.71 0.16
CA ASP A 121 -13.13 -24.99 -0.42
C ASP A 121 -12.06 -26.08 -0.19
N GLY A 122 -11.01 -25.79 0.60
CA GLY A 122 -9.98 -26.76 1.00
C GLY A 122 -8.81 -26.88 0.03
N ALA A 123 -8.63 -25.93 -0.91
CA ALA A 123 -7.48 -25.93 -1.80
C ALA A 123 -6.16 -25.64 -1.06
N ASP A 124 -5.07 -26.18 -1.59
CA ASP A 124 -3.71 -25.98 -1.12
C ASP A 124 -3.31 -24.48 -1.26
N ILE A 125 -3.03 -23.82 -0.13
CA ILE A 125 -2.66 -22.40 -0.06
C ILE A 125 -1.47 -22.07 -0.98
N SER A 126 -0.54 -22.99 -1.16
CA SER A 126 0.62 -22.78 -2.04
C SER A 126 0.26 -22.61 -3.52
N LYS A 127 -0.96 -22.98 -3.91
CA LYS A 127 -1.46 -22.98 -5.30
C LYS A 127 -2.49 -21.90 -5.58
N THR A 128 -3.16 -21.39 -4.56
CA THR A 128 -4.32 -20.49 -4.74
C THR A 128 -3.94 -19.11 -5.28
N GLY A 129 -2.75 -18.60 -4.93
CA GLY A 129 -2.24 -17.31 -5.37
C GLY A 129 -1.50 -17.27 -6.71
N LEU A 130 -1.30 -18.43 -7.40
CA LEU A 130 -0.40 -18.56 -8.56
C LEU A 130 -0.82 -17.78 -9.83
N ILE A 131 -2.00 -17.17 -9.84
CA ILE A 131 -2.49 -16.32 -10.92
C ILE A 131 -2.93 -14.93 -10.40
N GLY A 132 -2.47 -14.55 -9.21
CA GLY A 132 -2.74 -13.23 -8.60
C GLY A 132 -1.66 -12.23 -8.98
N ASP A 133 -2.02 -11.21 -9.76
CA ASP A 133 -1.12 -10.19 -10.27
C ASP A 133 -1.59 -8.76 -9.97
N THR A 134 -2.71 -8.63 -9.25
CA THR A 134 -3.21 -7.34 -8.80
C THR A 134 -2.42 -6.80 -7.60
N ASN A 135 -2.59 -5.53 -7.30
CA ASN A 135 -1.85 -4.78 -6.27
C ASN A 135 -2.26 -5.11 -4.82
N GLY A 136 -3.25 -5.98 -4.62
CA GLY A 136 -3.80 -6.29 -3.30
C GLY A 136 -2.80 -6.86 -2.27
N ALA A 137 -1.66 -7.44 -2.71
CA ALA A 137 -0.58 -7.76 -1.78
C ALA A 137 0.24 -6.51 -1.42
N SER A 138 0.50 -5.63 -2.38
CA SER A 138 1.30 -4.41 -2.17
C SER A 138 0.59 -3.39 -1.27
N MET A 139 -0.74 -3.26 -1.38
CA MET A 139 -1.53 -2.32 -0.59
C MET A 139 -1.44 -2.59 0.92
N ARG A 140 -1.36 -3.86 1.32
CA ARG A 140 -1.35 -4.29 2.72
C ARG A 140 0.01 -4.66 3.27
N ILE A 141 1.12 -4.48 2.50
CA ILE A 141 2.44 -5.04 2.83
C ILE A 141 3.22 -4.25 3.88
N SER A 142 2.83 -3.02 4.17
CA SER A 142 3.58 -2.14 5.08
C SER A 142 3.96 -2.77 6.43
N PRO A 143 3.14 -3.61 7.10
CA PRO A 143 3.55 -4.27 8.34
C PRO A 143 4.78 -5.16 8.22
N VAL A 144 5.05 -5.73 7.03
CA VAL A 144 6.28 -6.51 6.79
C VAL A 144 7.50 -5.58 6.80
N GLY A 145 7.43 -4.43 6.14
CA GLY A 145 8.50 -3.43 6.22
C GLY A 145 8.72 -2.91 7.64
N LEU A 146 7.61 -2.67 8.38
CA LEU A 146 7.66 -2.20 9.77
C LEU A 146 8.28 -3.24 10.73
N ALA A 147 8.11 -4.53 10.45
CA ALA A 147 8.63 -5.62 11.28
C ALA A 147 10.15 -5.84 11.18
N HIS A 148 10.78 -5.35 10.10
CA HIS A 148 12.18 -5.66 9.78
C HIS A 148 12.98 -4.40 9.41
N PRO A 149 13.17 -3.40 10.33
CA PRO A 149 13.93 -2.19 10.03
C PRO A 149 15.34 -2.51 9.53
N GLY A 150 15.62 -2.18 8.25
CA GLY A 150 16.94 -2.37 7.61
C GLY A 150 17.27 -3.81 7.19
N ASP A 151 16.50 -4.83 7.56
CA ASP A 151 16.74 -6.23 7.17
C ASP A 151 15.95 -6.62 5.91
N LEU A 152 16.55 -6.33 4.75
CA LEU A 152 15.91 -6.55 3.46
C LEU A 152 15.74 -8.05 3.09
N GLU A 153 16.54 -8.95 3.65
CA GLU A 153 16.40 -10.39 3.39
C GLU A 153 15.17 -10.95 4.12
N ALA A 154 14.99 -10.59 5.38
CA ALA A 154 13.78 -10.92 6.14
C ALA A 154 12.53 -10.31 5.50
N VAL A 155 12.59 -9.05 5.06
CA VAL A 155 11.50 -8.38 4.31
C VAL A 155 11.06 -9.20 3.10
N VAL A 156 11.99 -9.61 2.23
CA VAL A 156 11.65 -10.37 1.01
C VAL A 156 11.09 -11.75 1.36
N THR A 157 11.59 -12.39 2.40
CA THR A 157 11.15 -13.71 2.84
C THR A 157 9.70 -13.65 3.36
N ASP A 158 9.41 -12.73 4.26
CA ASP A 158 8.07 -12.58 4.83
C ASP A 158 7.06 -12.00 3.82
N THR A 159 7.51 -11.15 2.89
CA THR A 159 6.67 -10.72 1.77
C THR A 159 6.20 -11.90 0.93
N ALA A 160 7.06 -12.88 0.64
CA ALA A 160 6.66 -14.07 -0.09
C ALA A 160 5.62 -14.90 0.66
N GLU A 161 5.74 -15.03 1.99
CA GLU A 161 4.73 -15.70 2.82
C GLU A 161 3.38 -14.95 2.83
N VAL A 162 3.40 -13.61 2.96
CA VAL A 162 2.18 -12.77 2.90
C VAL A 162 1.49 -12.87 1.54
N CYS A 163 2.25 -12.92 0.45
CA CYS A 163 1.70 -13.01 -0.90
C CYS A 163 1.15 -14.41 -1.24
N LYS A 164 1.69 -15.46 -0.65
CA LYS A 164 1.42 -16.86 -1.02
C LYS A 164 -0.05 -17.23 -1.15
N PRO A 165 -0.96 -16.87 -0.21
CA PRO A 165 -2.36 -17.27 -0.31
C PRO A 165 -3.09 -16.71 -1.52
N THR A 166 -2.80 -15.47 -1.93
CA THR A 166 -3.64 -14.72 -2.88
C THR A 166 -2.89 -14.17 -4.10
N HIS A 167 -1.61 -13.86 -3.97
CA HIS A 167 -0.79 -13.16 -4.96
C HIS A 167 0.59 -13.81 -5.13
N ASN A 168 0.64 -15.14 -5.22
CA ASN A 168 1.87 -15.92 -5.31
C ASN A 168 2.48 -15.92 -6.73
N THR A 169 2.49 -14.77 -7.38
CA THR A 169 3.17 -14.54 -8.66
C THR A 169 4.44 -13.73 -8.45
N ASN A 170 5.47 -13.99 -9.25
CA ASN A 170 6.72 -13.24 -9.18
C ASN A 170 6.51 -11.72 -9.33
N ILE A 171 5.54 -11.29 -10.15
CA ILE A 171 5.23 -9.87 -10.37
C ILE A 171 4.63 -9.25 -9.12
N ALA A 172 3.61 -9.90 -8.51
CA ALA A 172 2.98 -9.38 -7.30
C ALA A 172 3.95 -9.35 -6.11
N ILE A 173 4.75 -10.42 -5.94
CA ILE A 173 5.77 -10.48 -4.89
C ILE A 173 6.84 -9.40 -5.10
N ALA A 174 7.27 -9.17 -6.35
CA ALA A 174 8.25 -8.12 -6.66
C ALA A 174 7.74 -6.72 -6.27
N GLY A 175 6.49 -6.39 -6.62
CA GLY A 175 5.90 -5.11 -6.25
C GLY A 175 5.80 -4.94 -4.73
N ALA A 176 5.23 -5.93 -4.04
CA ALA A 176 5.09 -5.91 -2.60
C ALA A 176 6.45 -5.85 -1.87
N ALA A 177 7.45 -6.64 -2.31
CA ALA A 177 8.80 -6.62 -1.73
C ALA A 177 9.51 -5.28 -1.96
N GLY A 178 9.29 -4.62 -3.11
CA GLY A 178 9.79 -3.27 -3.34
C GLY A 178 9.25 -2.27 -2.32
N VAL A 179 7.93 -2.24 -2.13
CA VAL A 179 7.27 -1.35 -1.15
C VAL A 179 7.76 -1.64 0.27
N ALA A 180 7.75 -2.90 0.70
CA ALA A 180 8.18 -3.26 2.05
C ALA A 180 9.67 -2.97 2.30
N SER A 181 10.55 -3.16 1.29
CA SER A 181 11.98 -2.84 1.40
C SER A 181 12.23 -1.33 1.50
N PHE A 182 11.47 -0.51 0.76
CA PHE A 182 11.50 0.94 0.94
C PHE A 182 11.15 1.32 2.39
N ILE A 183 10.04 0.81 2.91
CA ILE A 183 9.55 1.09 4.27
C ILE A 183 10.59 0.67 5.33
N ALA A 184 11.13 -0.55 5.23
CA ALA A 184 12.14 -1.06 6.16
C ALA A 184 13.40 -0.18 6.20
N THR A 185 13.84 0.31 5.04
CA THR A 185 15.00 1.22 4.94
C THR A 185 14.66 2.60 5.46
N ALA A 186 13.46 3.12 5.18
CA ALA A 186 12.99 4.40 5.67
C ALA A 186 12.95 4.47 7.21
N LEU A 187 12.69 3.36 7.90
CA LEU A 187 12.78 3.29 9.37
C LEU A 187 14.23 3.44 9.87
N ALA A 188 15.22 3.02 9.08
CA ALA A 188 16.61 2.97 9.47
C ALA A 188 17.42 4.22 9.03
N CYS A 189 16.97 4.94 7.99
CA CYS A 189 17.68 6.09 7.45
C CYS A 189 16.74 7.25 7.07
N ASP A 190 17.34 8.43 6.74
CA ASP A 190 16.63 9.64 6.30
C ASP A 190 17.06 10.03 4.88
N ASN A 191 17.50 9.07 4.09
CA ASN A 191 17.96 9.28 2.71
C ASN A 191 16.99 8.63 1.73
N LEU A 192 16.28 9.45 0.97
CA LEU A 192 15.27 8.98 0.01
C LEU A 192 15.86 8.10 -1.09
N GLU A 193 17.06 8.40 -1.59
CA GLU A 193 17.71 7.60 -2.63
C GLU A 193 18.09 6.21 -2.11
N GLU A 194 18.53 6.08 -0.84
CA GLU A 194 18.76 4.78 -0.23
C GLU A 194 17.46 3.96 -0.11
N CYS A 195 16.35 4.60 0.20
CA CYS A 195 15.03 3.94 0.21
C CYS A 195 14.62 3.49 -1.20
N VAL A 196 14.89 4.28 -2.24
CA VAL A 196 14.65 3.93 -3.64
C VAL A 196 15.55 2.76 -4.07
N ASP A 197 16.81 2.75 -3.67
CA ASP A 197 17.73 1.62 -3.95
C ASP A 197 17.25 0.33 -3.28
N ALA A 198 16.78 0.41 -2.04
CA ALA A 198 16.18 -0.70 -1.31
C ALA A 198 14.88 -1.21 -1.99
N TYR A 199 14.04 -0.31 -2.51
CA TYR A 199 12.91 -0.71 -3.32
C TYR A 199 13.33 -1.56 -4.52
N PHE A 200 14.35 -1.13 -5.28
CA PHE A 200 14.85 -1.91 -6.43
C PHE A 200 15.48 -3.25 -6.01
N TYR A 201 16.14 -3.30 -4.85
CA TYR A 201 16.60 -4.56 -4.27
C TYR A 201 15.42 -5.50 -4.01
N GLY A 202 14.37 -5.03 -3.34
CA GLY A 202 13.15 -5.80 -3.06
C GLY A 202 12.48 -6.31 -4.32
N VAL A 203 12.31 -5.43 -5.33
CA VAL A 203 11.76 -5.80 -6.65
C VAL A 203 12.58 -6.94 -7.28
N LYS A 204 13.91 -6.81 -7.34
CA LYS A 204 14.79 -7.81 -7.95
C LYS A 204 14.74 -9.14 -7.21
N ALA A 205 14.77 -9.12 -5.89
CA ALA A 205 14.74 -10.32 -5.06
C ALA A 205 13.35 -10.98 -5.10
N GLY A 206 12.27 -10.20 -5.07
CA GLY A 206 10.89 -10.68 -5.16
C GLY A 206 10.58 -11.35 -6.50
N MET A 207 11.17 -10.87 -7.61
CA MET A 207 11.04 -11.52 -8.93
C MET A 207 11.57 -12.96 -8.98
N GLN A 208 12.38 -13.37 -8.01
CA GLN A 208 12.89 -14.75 -7.90
C GLN A 208 11.98 -15.66 -7.04
N ARG A 209 10.89 -15.12 -6.53
CA ARG A 209 9.94 -15.82 -5.65
C ARG A 209 8.63 -16.09 -6.37
N GLY A 210 7.83 -17.03 -5.85
CA GLY A 210 6.51 -17.38 -6.35
C GLY A 210 6.48 -18.02 -7.74
N GLY A 211 5.26 -18.11 -8.29
CA GLY A 211 5.03 -18.64 -9.64
C GLY A 211 5.41 -17.64 -10.72
N LYS A 212 5.98 -18.13 -11.82
CA LYS A 212 6.24 -17.29 -13.00
C LYS A 212 4.92 -16.86 -13.64
N TRP A 213 4.74 -15.57 -13.79
CA TRP A 213 3.54 -14.99 -14.40
C TRP A 213 3.90 -14.00 -15.52
N THR A 214 3.02 -13.87 -16.51
CA THR A 214 3.21 -12.90 -17.59
C THR A 214 2.82 -11.50 -17.12
N GLY A 215 3.56 -10.49 -17.55
CA GLY A 215 3.25 -9.08 -17.26
C GLY A 215 4.44 -8.17 -17.52
N ALA A 216 4.21 -6.87 -17.42
CA ALA A 216 5.28 -5.90 -17.55
C ALA A 216 6.23 -5.96 -16.34
N SER A 217 7.50 -5.74 -16.60
CA SER A 217 8.52 -5.69 -15.55
C SER A 217 8.29 -4.52 -14.60
N ILE A 218 8.14 -4.81 -13.30
CA ILE A 218 8.05 -3.78 -12.24
C ILE A 218 9.26 -2.86 -12.32
N GLN A 219 10.47 -3.44 -12.39
CA GLN A 219 11.72 -2.66 -12.46
C GLN A 219 11.72 -1.69 -13.63
N HIS A 220 11.49 -2.15 -14.87
CA HIS A 220 11.56 -1.28 -16.04
C HIS A 220 10.45 -0.22 -16.06
N ARG A 221 9.24 -0.56 -15.60
CA ARG A 221 8.17 0.43 -15.47
C ARG A 221 8.50 1.47 -14.42
N THR A 222 9.07 1.07 -13.27
CA THR A 222 9.53 2.02 -12.26
C THR A 222 10.63 2.93 -12.77
N GLU A 223 11.65 2.37 -13.44
CA GLU A 223 12.72 3.17 -14.07
C GLU A 223 12.15 4.19 -15.07
N TRP A 224 11.12 3.79 -15.84
CA TRP A 224 10.46 4.70 -16.78
C TRP A 224 9.62 5.76 -16.05
N ALA A 225 8.88 5.40 -15.01
CA ALA A 225 8.11 6.32 -14.18
C ALA A 225 9.02 7.40 -13.56
N LEU A 226 10.16 7.01 -13.02
CA LEU A 226 11.15 7.95 -12.47
C LEU A 226 11.74 8.88 -13.53
N LYS A 227 11.94 8.42 -14.77
CA LYS A 227 12.34 9.31 -15.89
C LYS A 227 11.26 10.32 -16.24
N LEU A 228 9.98 9.94 -16.18
CA LEU A 228 8.86 10.86 -16.42
C LEU A 228 8.80 11.95 -15.33
N VAL A 229 8.97 11.57 -14.06
CA VAL A 229 9.02 12.52 -12.93
C VAL A 229 10.19 13.51 -13.08
N ARG A 230 11.36 13.04 -13.49
CA ARG A 230 12.57 13.87 -13.65
C ARG A 230 12.63 14.66 -14.97
N SER A 231 11.57 14.62 -15.77
CA SER A 231 11.56 15.20 -17.11
C SER A 231 11.48 16.74 -17.17
N GLY A 232 11.27 17.41 -16.04
CA GLY A 232 11.10 18.86 -15.96
C GLY A 232 9.77 19.40 -16.53
N LYS A 233 8.80 18.50 -16.77
CA LYS A 233 7.44 18.86 -17.19
C LYS A 233 6.62 19.41 -16.03
N THR A 234 5.45 19.98 -16.34
CA THR A 234 4.50 20.42 -15.31
C THR A 234 3.94 19.23 -14.54
N GLU A 235 3.45 19.47 -13.32
CA GLU A 235 2.82 18.47 -12.46
C GLU A 235 1.70 17.73 -13.22
N LYS A 236 0.79 18.46 -13.85
CA LYS A 236 -0.31 17.88 -14.63
C LYS A 236 0.17 17.01 -15.80
N ASP A 237 1.24 17.43 -16.49
CA ASP A 237 1.83 16.62 -17.55
C ASP A 237 2.46 15.34 -17.02
N ILE A 238 3.09 15.37 -15.84
CA ILE A 238 3.67 14.19 -15.20
C ILE A 238 2.55 13.23 -14.80
N TRP A 239 1.49 13.70 -14.15
CA TRP A 239 0.34 12.86 -13.80
C TRP A 239 -0.29 12.21 -15.03
N SER A 240 -0.54 13.01 -16.08
CA SER A 240 -1.06 12.49 -17.36
C SER A 240 -0.12 11.44 -17.98
N ASN A 241 1.20 11.63 -17.88
CA ASN A 241 2.15 10.65 -18.40
C ASN A 241 2.20 9.38 -17.55
N LEU A 242 2.13 9.48 -16.22
CA LEU A 242 2.04 8.32 -15.33
C LEU A 242 0.76 7.53 -15.64
N TYR A 243 -0.39 8.20 -15.72
CA TYR A 243 -1.67 7.57 -16.05
C TYR A 243 -1.63 6.84 -17.41
N ASN A 244 -1.14 7.50 -18.46
CA ASN A 244 -1.23 6.97 -19.82
C ASN A 244 -0.11 6.00 -20.21
N TYR A 245 1.10 6.11 -19.64
CA TYR A 245 2.26 5.30 -20.05
C TYR A 245 2.70 4.27 -19.03
N ILE A 246 2.51 4.54 -17.75
CA ILE A 246 2.81 3.57 -16.67
C ILE A 246 1.55 2.77 -16.33
N GLY A 247 0.42 3.45 -16.27
CA GLY A 247 -0.85 2.94 -15.79
C GLY A 247 -1.05 3.18 -14.30
N THR A 248 -2.31 3.25 -13.94
CA THR A 248 -2.78 3.52 -12.57
C THR A 248 -3.92 2.57 -12.17
N GLY A 249 -4.06 1.46 -12.90
CA GLY A 249 -5.09 0.45 -12.60
C GLY A 249 -4.65 -0.53 -11.52
N VAL A 250 -5.49 -1.54 -11.31
CA VAL A 250 -5.33 -2.56 -10.26
C VAL A 250 -4.16 -3.54 -10.46
N ALA A 251 -3.47 -3.50 -11.60
CA ALA A 251 -2.33 -4.37 -11.82
C ALA A 251 -1.12 -3.91 -10.98
N THR A 252 -0.44 -4.86 -10.30
CA THR A 252 0.78 -4.54 -9.53
C THR A 252 1.80 -3.78 -10.37
N SER A 253 1.95 -4.16 -11.66
CA SER A 253 2.89 -3.54 -12.59
C SER A 253 2.51 -2.11 -13.02
N GLU A 254 1.38 -1.59 -12.60
CA GLU A 254 0.90 -0.23 -12.82
C GLU A 254 0.93 0.57 -11.51
N ALA A 255 0.15 0.14 -10.52
CA ALA A 255 0.00 0.85 -9.26
C ALA A 255 1.33 1.07 -8.53
N VAL A 256 2.17 0.02 -8.38
CA VAL A 256 3.39 0.09 -7.57
C VAL A 256 4.47 1.02 -8.19
N PRO A 257 4.78 0.94 -9.51
CA PRO A 257 5.66 1.91 -10.14
C PRO A 257 5.17 3.35 -10.04
N THR A 258 3.87 3.57 -10.20
CA THR A 258 3.25 4.90 -10.07
C THR A 258 3.34 5.40 -8.63
N SER A 259 3.09 4.55 -7.62
CA SER A 259 3.20 4.93 -6.21
C SER A 259 4.61 5.42 -5.85
N LEU A 260 5.67 4.68 -6.24
CA LEU A 260 7.04 5.15 -5.99
C LEU A 260 7.35 6.44 -6.76
N ALA A 261 6.87 6.56 -7.99
CA ALA A 261 7.08 7.78 -8.79
C ALA A 261 6.50 9.02 -8.10
N LEU A 262 5.31 8.92 -7.47
CA LEU A 262 4.71 10.00 -6.68
C LEU A 262 5.56 10.32 -5.44
N VAL A 263 6.05 9.32 -4.72
CA VAL A 263 6.94 9.55 -3.56
C VAL A 263 8.19 10.32 -3.96
N VAL A 264 8.83 9.94 -5.06
CA VAL A 264 10.03 10.63 -5.57
C VAL A 264 9.70 12.02 -6.10
N MET A 265 8.57 12.18 -6.78
CA MET A 265 8.12 13.48 -7.34
C MET A 265 7.99 14.55 -6.27
N TYR A 266 7.49 14.18 -5.10
CA TYR A 266 7.26 15.10 -3.98
C TYR A 266 8.32 14.98 -2.87
N ALA A 267 9.47 14.38 -3.18
CA ALA A 267 10.59 14.24 -2.25
C ALA A 267 10.20 13.63 -0.89
N GLY A 268 9.22 12.73 -0.90
CA GLY A 268 8.74 12.06 0.31
C GLY A 268 7.75 12.85 1.16
N ASP A 269 7.27 14.02 0.71
CA ASP A 269 6.19 14.76 1.40
C ASP A 269 4.87 13.96 1.34
N PRO A 270 4.40 13.39 2.46
CA PRO A 270 3.29 12.43 2.44
C PRO A 270 1.96 13.09 2.07
N TRP A 271 1.74 14.36 2.42
CA TRP A 271 0.50 15.05 2.08
C TRP A 271 0.37 15.32 0.58
N GLN A 272 1.45 15.81 -0.04
CA GLN A 272 1.47 16.03 -1.49
C GLN A 272 1.34 14.71 -2.27
N VAL A 273 1.98 13.64 -1.77
CA VAL A 273 1.91 12.29 -2.36
C VAL A 273 0.47 11.77 -2.40
N ILE A 274 -0.24 11.78 -1.28
CA ILE A 274 -1.62 11.25 -1.24
C ILE A 274 -2.61 12.13 -2.01
N ARG A 275 -2.42 13.45 -2.02
CA ARG A 275 -3.21 14.35 -2.88
C ARG A 275 -3.01 14.04 -4.35
N ALA A 276 -1.79 13.83 -4.79
CA ALA A 276 -1.50 13.46 -6.16
C ALA A 276 -2.13 12.12 -6.53
N ALA A 277 -2.05 11.12 -5.65
CA ALA A 277 -2.69 9.82 -5.84
C ALA A 277 -4.20 9.95 -6.03
N ALA A 278 -4.88 10.78 -5.23
CA ALA A 278 -6.31 11.02 -5.33
C ALA A 278 -6.75 11.69 -6.64
N ASN A 279 -5.84 12.39 -7.33
CA ASN A 279 -6.14 13.15 -8.54
C ASN A 279 -5.64 12.51 -9.84
N ILE A 280 -4.87 11.41 -9.76
CA ILE A 280 -4.20 10.85 -10.94
C ILE A 280 -5.13 10.03 -11.85
N GLY A 281 -6.21 9.49 -11.28
CA GLY A 281 -7.14 8.56 -11.95
C GLY A 281 -6.74 7.10 -11.81
N GLY A 282 -7.70 6.20 -11.97
CA GLY A 282 -7.52 4.77 -11.79
C GLY A 282 -7.72 4.32 -10.33
N ASP A 283 -6.88 3.46 -9.83
CA ASP A 283 -6.97 2.83 -8.51
C ASP A 283 -6.39 3.75 -7.41
N CYS A 284 -7.05 4.90 -7.23
CA CYS A 284 -6.53 6.05 -6.48
C CYS A 284 -6.36 5.76 -4.98
N ASP A 285 -7.27 5.01 -4.37
CA ASP A 285 -7.20 4.59 -2.96
C ASP A 285 -5.99 3.68 -2.71
N THR A 286 -5.84 2.64 -3.53
CA THR A 286 -4.70 1.71 -3.41
C THR A 286 -3.36 2.40 -3.72
N ILE A 287 -3.29 3.23 -4.77
CA ILE A 287 -2.07 4.03 -5.06
C ILE A 287 -1.77 4.96 -3.90
N GLY A 288 -2.81 5.61 -3.34
CA GLY A 288 -2.71 6.47 -2.16
C GLY A 288 -2.19 5.73 -0.93
N ALA A 289 -2.75 4.56 -0.62
CA ALA A 289 -2.33 3.71 0.49
C ALA A 289 -0.86 3.26 0.36
N ILE A 290 -0.46 2.76 -0.83
CA ILE A 290 0.91 2.31 -1.10
C ILE A 290 1.89 3.49 -1.04
N ALA A 291 1.62 4.58 -1.74
CA ALA A 291 2.51 5.74 -1.79
C ALA A 291 2.56 6.46 -0.43
N GLY A 292 1.41 6.60 0.23
CA GLY A 292 1.27 7.18 1.56
C GLY A 292 2.05 6.40 2.62
N SER A 293 2.02 5.05 2.57
CA SER A 293 2.81 4.22 3.49
C SER A 293 4.31 4.44 3.37
N MET A 294 4.82 4.53 2.13
CA MET A 294 6.24 4.79 1.87
C MET A 294 6.63 6.22 2.31
N ALA A 295 5.86 7.21 1.90
CA ALA A 295 6.12 8.61 2.25
C ALA A 295 6.00 8.87 3.76
N GLY A 296 4.99 8.29 4.41
CA GLY A 296 4.79 8.38 5.85
C GLY A 296 5.89 7.68 6.65
N ALA A 297 6.40 6.52 6.19
CA ALA A 297 7.55 5.86 6.80
C ALA A 297 8.84 6.69 6.67
N PHE A 298 8.99 7.43 5.57
CA PHE A 298 10.14 8.28 5.33
C PHE A 298 10.09 9.57 6.16
N ALA A 299 8.99 10.31 6.08
CA ALA A 299 8.84 11.63 6.71
C ALA A 299 8.44 11.58 8.19
N GLY A 300 7.83 10.46 8.65
CA GLY A 300 7.19 10.39 9.96
C GLY A 300 5.77 10.98 9.96
N ALA A 301 5.08 10.84 11.08
CA ALA A 301 3.73 11.38 11.25
C ALA A 301 3.69 12.92 11.25
N ASP A 302 4.75 13.55 11.71
CA ASP A 302 4.92 15.01 11.68
C ASP A 302 4.97 15.59 10.25
N GLY A 303 5.15 14.73 9.22
CA GLY A 303 5.06 15.10 7.81
C GLY A 303 3.64 15.38 7.32
N PHE A 304 2.61 14.97 8.06
CA PHE A 304 1.21 15.26 7.73
C PHE A 304 0.71 16.54 8.40
N PRO A 305 -0.26 17.25 7.78
CA PRO A 305 -0.98 18.33 8.45
C PRO A 305 -1.66 17.87 9.74
N GLU A 306 -1.68 18.69 10.78
CA GLU A 306 -2.20 18.37 12.12
C GLU A 306 -3.63 17.81 12.15
N HIS A 307 -4.46 18.14 11.16
CA HIS A 307 -5.86 17.70 11.09
C HIS A 307 -6.02 16.27 10.55
N VAL A 308 -5.00 15.67 9.94
CA VAL A 308 -5.12 14.38 9.24
C VAL A 308 -5.36 13.23 10.22
N ALA A 309 -4.49 13.06 11.20
CA ALA A 309 -4.61 11.98 12.17
C ALA A 309 -5.92 12.05 12.98
N PRO A 310 -6.32 13.23 13.54
CA PRO A 310 -7.61 13.35 14.21
C PRO A 310 -8.80 13.00 13.30
N LYS A 311 -8.77 13.41 12.02
CA LYS A 311 -9.87 13.12 11.09
C LYS A 311 -10.02 11.63 10.80
N ILE A 312 -8.90 10.95 10.53
CA ILE A 312 -8.88 9.49 10.29
C ILE A 312 -9.38 8.72 11.52
N GLU A 313 -8.91 9.10 12.72
CA GLU A 313 -9.33 8.43 13.97
C GLU A 313 -10.78 8.72 14.35
N GLU A 314 -11.28 9.95 14.14
CA GLU A 314 -12.67 10.32 14.38
C GLU A 314 -13.67 9.46 13.59
N VAL A 315 -13.33 9.20 12.32
CA VAL A 315 -14.24 8.49 11.41
C VAL A 315 -14.13 6.97 11.57
N ASN A 316 -12.91 6.45 11.77
CA ASN A 316 -12.65 5.01 11.63
C ASN A 316 -12.30 4.29 12.95
N HIS A 317 -11.92 5.00 14.00
CA HIS A 317 -11.58 4.45 15.33
C HIS A 317 -10.51 3.35 15.28
N LEU A 318 -9.42 3.58 14.52
CA LEU A 318 -8.41 2.57 14.22
C LEU A 318 -7.42 2.30 15.37
N GLY A 319 -7.11 3.33 16.16
CA GLY A 319 -6.07 3.26 17.19
C GLY A 319 -4.66 3.14 16.62
N LEU A 320 -4.33 3.85 15.53
CA LEU A 320 -3.05 3.74 14.83
C LEU A 320 -1.85 4.04 15.72
N GLU A 321 -1.97 4.99 16.66
CA GLU A 321 -0.95 5.30 17.65
C GLU A 321 -0.66 4.08 18.57
N GLN A 322 -1.69 3.32 18.92
CA GLN A 322 -1.53 2.11 19.73
C GLN A 322 -0.80 1.01 18.95
N TYR A 323 -1.09 0.85 17.66
CA TYR A 323 -0.34 -0.05 16.77
C TYR A 323 1.14 0.33 16.72
N ALA A 324 1.45 1.62 16.51
CA ALA A 324 2.82 2.10 16.44
C ALA A 324 3.58 1.82 17.75
N ASN A 325 2.97 2.06 18.91
CA ASN A 325 3.56 1.75 20.21
C ASN A 325 3.86 0.25 20.36
N ARG A 326 2.92 -0.62 20.00
CA ARG A 326 3.10 -2.09 20.06
C ARG A 326 4.21 -2.58 19.13
N PHE A 327 4.35 -2.01 17.93
CA PHE A 327 5.47 -2.31 17.04
C PHE A 327 6.80 -1.92 17.67
N VAL A 328 6.91 -0.69 18.20
CA VAL A 328 8.14 -0.24 18.88
C VAL A 328 8.50 -1.14 20.06
N GLU A 329 7.53 -1.51 20.89
CA GLU A 329 7.77 -2.42 22.03
C GLU A 329 8.29 -3.78 21.54
N LYS A 330 7.67 -4.34 20.50
CA LYS A 330 8.05 -5.65 19.97
C LYS A 330 9.45 -5.65 19.34
N LEU A 331 9.80 -4.58 18.61
CA LEU A 331 11.12 -4.45 17.99
C LEU A 331 12.23 -4.24 19.03
N VAL A 332 12.00 -3.42 20.05
CA VAL A 332 13.00 -3.18 21.10
C VAL A 332 13.24 -4.41 21.94
N LEU A 333 12.21 -5.20 22.22
CA LEU A 333 12.35 -6.46 22.98
C LEU A 333 13.07 -7.57 22.19
N ALA A 334 13.16 -7.46 20.86
CA ALA A 334 13.88 -8.41 20.02
C ALA A 334 15.39 -8.13 19.97
N ASP A 335 15.80 -6.89 20.30
CA ASP A 335 17.20 -6.46 20.31
C ASP A 335 17.90 -6.69 21.67
N ASP A 336 17.14 -6.99 22.74
CA ASP A 336 17.62 -7.33 24.09
C ASP A 336 17.75 -8.86 24.25
#